data_8c5140b72b1eb125244e42f088dec52a
#
_entry.id   8c5140b72b1eb125244e42f088dec52a
#
_cell.length_a   1.000
_cell.length_b   1.000
_cell.length_c   1.000
_cell.angle_alpha   90.00
_cell.angle_beta   90.00
_cell.angle_gamma   90.00
#
_symmetry.space_group_name_H-M   'P 1'
#
loop_
_entity.id
_entity.type
_entity.pdbx_description
1 polymer ?
#
loop_
_entity_poly.entity_id
_entity_poly.type
_entity_poly.pdbx_seq_one_letter_code
_entity_poly.pdbx_strand_id
1 'polypeptide(L)'
;MLELNLTMQDALQSAAPNATLAAKLQLYGQFVGAWRADIEYRALDGSKRHAEGEWHFGWVLDGKAIQDVWIFPARRLRGERPEPWFGYGSTFRWYNPAIDAWHIAWFDPGRSIELRQIGRAAGRDIVQIGESQPGVLRRWRFTDIADASFRWIGDISWDRGVTWTLDMEMRAARA
;
A
#
# COMPACT_ATOMS: atom_id res chain seq x y z
N MET A 1 15.11 15.41 -35.66
CA MET A 1 14.84 14.37 -34.68
C MET A 1 14.70 15.04 -33.32
N LEU A 2 13.51 15.06 -32.76
CA LEU A 2 13.32 15.48 -31.37
C LEU A 2 13.88 14.36 -30.49
N GLU A 3 14.99 14.60 -29.82
CA GLU A 3 15.44 13.75 -28.73
C GLU A 3 14.38 13.83 -27.63
N LEU A 4 13.60 12.76 -27.48
CA LEU A 4 12.73 12.58 -26.33
C LEU A 4 13.66 12.32 -25.13
N ASN A 5 13.91 13.37 -24.34
CA ASN A 5 14.54 13.23 -23.01
C ASN A 5 13.57 12.50 -22.08
N LEU A 6 13.42 11.18 -22.30
CA LEU A 6 12.59 10.32 -21.46
C LEU A 6 13.30 10.12 -20.12
N THR A 7 12.60 10.49 -19.05
CA THR A 7 13.06 10.26 -17.68
C THR A 7 12.72 8.84 -17.24
N MET A 8 13.32 8.38 -16.15
CA MET A 8 12.92 7.13 -15.48
C MET A 8 11.44 7.14 -15.09
N GLN A 9 10.91 8.29 -14.72
CA GLN A 9 9.49 8.47 -14.38
C GLN A 9 8.60 8.24 -15.60
N ASP A 10 8.97 8.77 -16.77
CA ASP A 10 8.22 8.55 -18.01
C ASP A 10 8.24 7.07 -18.44
N ALA A 11 9.33 6.36 -18.17
CA ALA A 11 9.43 4.93 -18.45
C ALA A 11 8.66 4.06 -17.45
N LEU A 12 8.49 4.54 -16.20
CA LEU A 12 7.80 3.81 -15.13
C LEU A 12 6.28 3.99 -15.22
N GLN A 13 5.81 5.23 -15.40
CA GLN A 13 4.41 5.59 -15.30
C GLN A 13 3.59 5.17 -16.52
N SER A 14 2.33 4.84 -16.29
CA SER A 14 1.36 4.55 -17.32
C SER A 14 0.07 5.35 -17.07
N ALA A 15 -0.53 5.87 -18.12
CA ALA A 15 -1.74 6.71 -17.99
C ALA A 15 -3.00 5.89 -17.65
N ALA A 16 -3.01 4.59 -17.97
CA ALA A 16 -4.17 3.72 -17.85
C ALA A 16 -3.76 2.27 -17.54
N PRO A 17 -4.70 1.43 -17.10
CA PRO A 17 -4.47 -0.01 -16.96
C PRO A 17 -4.24 -0.67 -18.32
N ASN A 18 -3.47 -1.75 -18.34
CA ASN A 18 -3.33 -2.59 -19.51
C ASN A 18 -4.69 -3.17 -19.91
N ALA A 19 -5.10 -2.99 -21.16
CA ALA A 19 -6.43 -3.32 -21.64
C ALA A 19 -6.77 -4.82 -21.50
N THR A 20 -5.78 -5.71 -21.66
CA THR A 20 -6.04 -7.16 -21.59
C THR A 20 -6.28 -7.66 -20.15
N LEU A 21 -5.87 -6.89 -19.16
CA LEU A 21 -6.02 -7.23 -17.75
C LEU A 21 -6.96 -6.28 -17.00
N ALA A 22 -7.59 -5.32 -17.69
CA ALA A 22 -8.30 -4.20 -17.07
C ALA A 22 -9.33 -4.64 -16.00
N ALA A 23 -10.09 -5.70 -16.26
CA ALA A 23 -11.07 -6.20 -15.31
C ALA A 23 -10.46 -6.71 -13.99
N LYS A 24 -9.31 -7.39 -14.07
CA LYS A 24 -8.58 -7.86 -12.88
C LYS A 24 -7.87 -6.70 -12.18
N LEU A 25 -7.30 -5.80 -12.97
CA LEU A 25 -6.54 -4.66 -12.47
C LEU A 25 -7.42 -3.67 -11.68
N GLN A 26 -8.74 -3.67 -11.89
CA GLN A 26 -9.68 -2.81 -11.19
C GLN A 26 -9.67 -3.06 -9.66
N LEU A 27 -9.29 -4.25 -9.19
CA LEU A 27 -9.25 -4.55 -7.76
C LEU A 27 -8.44 -3.51 -6.96
N TYR A 28 -7.26 -3.15 -7.45
CA TYR A 28 -6.44 -2.08 -6.84
C TYR A 28 -6.48 -0.78 -7.64
N GLY A 29 -6.91 -0.82 -8.91
CA GLY A 29 -7.03 0.33 -9.77
C GLY A 29 -8.00 1.39 -9.27
N GLN A 30 -9.01 0.98 -8.49
CA GLN A 30 -9.95 1.88 -7.84
C GLN A 30 -9.28 2.88 -6.89
N PHE A 31 -8.05 2.58 -6.41
CA PHE A 31 -7.31 3.47 -5.53
C PHE A 31 -6.40 4.45 -6.28
N VAL A 32 -6.23 4.33 -7.59
CA VAL A 32 -5.35 5.22 -8.36
C VAL A 32 -5.73 6.69 -8.13
N GLY A 33 -4.73 7.50 -7.79
CA GLY A 33 -4.86 8.90 -7.40
C GLY A 33 -4.17 9.22 -6.08
N ALA A 34 -4.46 10.39 -5.54
CA ALA A 34 -3.88 10.90 -4.31
C ALA A 34 -4.89 10.83 -3.14
N TRP A 35 -4.39 10.47 -1.97
CA TRP A 35 -5.17 10.29 -0.75
C TRP A 35 -4.48 10.96 0.43
N ARG A 36 -5.27 11.56 1.30
CA ARG A 36 -4.86 11.90 2.67
C ARG A 36 -5.17 10.72 3.56
N ALA A 37 -4.24 10.37 4.44
CA ALA A 37 -4.39 9.26 5.37
C ALA A 37 -4.28 9.75 6.82
N ASP A 38 -5.27 9.41 7.63
CA ASP A 38 -5.20 9.53 9.09
C ASP A 38 -4.76 8.17 9.64
N ILE A 39 -3.62 8.13 10.32
CA ILE A 39 -2.90 6.90 10.67
C ILE A 39 -2.86 6.76 12.19
N GLU A 40 -3.37 5.64 12.70
CA GLU A 40 -3.20 5.20 14.09
C GLU A 40 -2.30 3.96 14.12
N TYR A 41 -1.13 4.07 14.71
CA TYR A 41 -0.24 2.96 15.01
C TYR A 41 -0.42 2.54 16.47
N ARG A 42 -0.41 1.23 16.71
CA ARG A 42 -0.51 0.62 18.05
C ARG A 42 0.75 -0.17 18.36
N ALA A 43 1.52 0.30 19.33
CA ALA A 43 2.66 -0.45 19.82
C ALA A 43 2.25 -1.63 20.71
N LEU A 44 3.15 -2.60 20.86
CA LEU A 44 2.89 -3.81 21.67
C LEU A 44 2.65 -3.51 23.15
N ASP A 45 3.14 -2.38 23.67
CA ASP A 45 2.89 -1.90 25.04
C ASP A 45 1.51 -1.24 25.20
N GLY A 46 0.69 -1.20 24.14
CA GLY A 46 -0.62 -0.58 24.10
C GLY A 46 -0.60 0.93 23.83
N SER A 47 0.57 1.55 23.74
CA SER A 47 0.65 2.96 23.36
C SER A 47 0.21 3.19 21.92
N LYS A 48 -0.36 4.38 21.67
CA LYS A 48 -0.83 4.78 20.35
C LYS A 48 -0.06 6.00 19.85
N ARG A 49 0.17 6.01 18.55
CA ARG A 49 0.73 7.17 17.84
C ARG A 49 -0.18 7.51 16.67
N HIS A 50 -0.35 8.80 16.45
CA HIS A 50 -1.15 9.33 15.34
C HIS A 50 -0.27 10.14 14.42
N ALA A 51 -0.51 10.00 13.12
CA ALA A 51 0.10 10.85 12.11
C ALA A 51 -0.91 11.09 10.98
N GLU A 52 -0.78 12.25 10.35
CA GLU A 52 -1.36 12.50 9.05
C GLU A 52 -0.35 12.14 7.96
N GLY A 53 -0.79 11.39 6.96
CA GLY A 53 0.04 10.91 5.86
C GLY A 53 -0.52 11.25 4.50
N GLU A 54 0.29 10.95 3.49
CA GLU A 54 -0.08 10.97 2.09
C GLU A 54 0.04 9.55 1.52
N TRP A 55 -0.89 9.20 0.62
CA TRP A 55 -0.82 7.93 -0.10
C TRP A 55 -1.16 8.16 -1.56
N HIS A 56 -0.23 7.84 -2.45
CA HIS A 56 -0.35 8.09 -3.88
C HIS A 56 -0.28 6.77 -4.62
N PHE A 57 -1.28 6.48 -5.45
CA PHE A 57 -1.33 5.27 -6.29
C PHE A 57 -1.27 5.65 -7.76
N GLY A 58 -0.55 4.88 -8.54
CA GLY A 58 -0.43 5.07 -9.98
C GLY A 58 -0.28 3.77 -10.75
N TRP A 59 -0.68 3.82 -12.01
CA TRP A 59 -0.39 2.76 -12.97
C TRP A 59 1.07 2.83 -13.36
N VAL A 60 1.72 1.67 -13.44
CA VAL A 60 3.13 1.56 -13.84
C VAL A 60 3.35 0.36 -14.75
N LEU A 61 4.52 0.32 -15.42
CA LEU A 61 4.98 -0.83 -16.21
C LEU A 61 3.94 -1.25 -17.27
N ASP A 62 3.65 -0.33 -18.21
CA ASP A 62 2.65 -0.55 -19.27
C ASP A 62 1.23 -0.84 -18.71
N GLY A 63 0.93 -0.25 -17.55
CA GLY A 63 -0.34 -0.43 -16.86
C GLY A 63 -0.57 -1.83 -16.32
N LYS A 64 0.44 -2.70 -16.30
CA LYS A 64 0.33 -4.08 -15.80
C LYS A 64 0.52 -4.20 -14.29
N ALA A 65 0.99 -3.13 -13.66
CA ALA A 65 1.16 -3.06 -12.22
C ALA A 65 0.63 -1.75 -11.67
N ILE A 66 0.38 -1.75 -10.37
CA ILE A 66 0.06 -0.56 -9.59
C ILE A 66 1.16 -0.37 -8.58
N GLN A 67 1.71 0.83 -8.56
CA GLN A 67 2.63 1.26 -7.53
C GLN A 67 1.94 2.28 -6.63
N ASP A 68 2.15 2.18 -5.34
CA ASP A 68 1.85 3.27 -4.43
C ASP A 68 3.09 3.77 -3.70
N VAL A 69 3.00 5.01 -3.26
CA VAL A 69 3.97 5.61 -2.34
C VAL A 69 3.21 6.10 -1.12
N TRP A 70 3.61 5.58 0.03
CA TRP A 70 3.05 5.91 1.33
C TRP A 70 4.05 6.73 2.15
N ILE A 71 3.60 7.87 2.66
CA ILE A 71 4.44 8.88 3.29
C ILE A 71 3.78 9.35 4.58
N PHE A 72 4.46 9.19 5.71
CA PHE A 72 4.02 9.79 6.98
C PHE A 72 5.23 10.23 7.85
N PRO A 73 5.16 11.35 8.55
CA PRO A 73 4.14 12.39 8.38
C PRO A 73 4.08 12.92 6.95
N ALA A 74 2.94 13.50 6.56
CA ALA A 74 2.76 14.12 5.25
C ALA A 74 3.88 15.15 4.97
N ARG A 75 4.32 15.24 3.70
CA ARG A 75 5.46 16.11 3.33
C ARG A 75 5.27 17.56 3.74
N ARG A 76 4.05 18.07 3.71
CA ARG A 76 3.72 19.43 4.16
C ARG A 76 3.95 19.67 5.66
N LEU A 77 4.00 18.59 6.47
CA LEU A 77 4.22 18.65 7.91
C LEU A 77 5.69 18.43 8.30
N ARG A 78 6.56 18.17 7.31
CA ARG A 78 7.99 17.96 7.53
C ARG A 78 8.70 19.30 7.71
N GLY A 79 9.58 19.37 8.68
CA GLY A 79 10.40 20.55 8.96
C GLY A 79 9.99 21.31 10.22
N GLU A 80 8.79 21.09 10.76
CA GLU A 80 8.38 21.72 12.01
C GLU A 80 8.80 20.93 13.25
N ARG A 81 8.97 19.59 13.12
CA ARG A 81 9.47 18.71 14.20
C ARG A 81 10.18 17.50 13.60
N PRO A 82 11.33 17.09 14.14
CA PRO A 82 11.90 15.79 13.85
C PRO A 82 11.00 14.72 14.50
N GLU A 83 10.15 14.07 13.70
CA GLU A 83 9.32 12.98 14.19
C GLU A 83 10.17 11.70 14.30
N PRO A 84 10.21 11.07 15.49
CA PRO A 84 10.93 9.80 15.66
C PRO A 84 10.23 8.64 14.91
N TRP A 85 8.99 8.84 14.46
CA TRP A 85 8.20 7.89 13.72
C TRP A 85 7.91 8.42 12.32
N PHE A 86 8.57 7.82 11.36
CA PHE A 86 8.60 8.26 9.98
C PHE A 86 8.54 7.05 9.05
N GLY A 87 7.73 7.11 8.01
CA GLY A 87 7.65 6.12 6.95
C GLY A 87 7.66 6.76 5.57
N TYR A 88 8.45 6.21 4.68
CA TYR A 88 8.49 6.59 3.28
C TYR A 88 8.79 5.34 2.46
N GLY A 89 7.74 4.65 2.10
CA GLY A 89 7.87 3.40 1.40
C GLY A 89 7.00 3.32 0.16
N SER A 90 7.17 2.25 -0.58
CA SER A 90 6.45 2.00 -1.81
C SER A 90 6.00 0.55 -1.88
N THR A 91 4.81 0.33 -2.45
CA THR A 91 4.30 -1.01 -2.75
C THR A 91 4.14 -1.18 -4.24
N PHE A 92 4.66 -2.27 -4.78
CA PHE A 92 4.31 -2.77 -6.10
C PHE A 92 3.27 -3.87 -5.99
N ARG A 93 2.23 -3.81 -6.85
CA ARG A 93 1.18 -4.81 -6.96
C ARG A 93 1.00 -5.22 -8.40
N TRP A 94 1.07 -6.51 -8.68
CA TRP A 94 0.81 -7.07 -10.02
C TRP A 94 0.00 -8.33 -9.92
N TYR A 95 -0.93 -8.49 -10.88
CA TYR A 95 -1.78 -9.66 -10.95
C TYR A 95 -1.04 -10.84 -11.57
N ASN A 96 -1.18 -12.02 -10.94
CA ASN A 96 -0.66 -13.28 -11.47
C ASN A 96 -1.83 -14.20 -11.86
N PRO A 97 -2.08 -14.42 -13.17
CA PRO A 97 -3.19 -15.24 -13.64
C PRO A 97 -3.04 -16.73 -13.28
N ALA A 98 -1.81 -17.22 -13.06
CA ALA A 98 -1.58 -18.62 -12.74
C ALA A 98 -2.13 -19.03 -11.37
N ILE A 99 -2.25 -18.08 -10.45
CA ILE A 99 -2.77 -18.31 -9.10
C ILE A 99 -4.03 -17.50 -8.79
N ASP A 100 -4.57 -16.79 -9.79
CA ASP A 100 -5.70 -15.84 -9.68
C ASP A 100 -5.59 -14.96 -8.43
N ALA A 101 -4.43 -14.33 -8.29
CA ALA A 101 -4.12 -13.49 -7.13
C ALA A 101 -3.09 -12.41 -7.49
N TRP A 102 -2.87 -11.52 -6.55
CA TRP A 102 -1.93 -10.43 -6.68
C TRP A 102 -0.66 -10.72 -5.86
N HIS A 103 0.49 -10.50 -6.48
CA HIS A 103 1.73 -10.35 -5.75
C HIS A 103 1.84 -8.92 -5.24
N ILE A 104 2.27 -8.78 -4.01
CA ILE A 104 2.48 -7.51 -3.31
C ILE A 104 3.92 -7.49 -2.81
N ALA A 105 4.64 -6.44 -3.12
CA ALA A 105 5.99 -6.21 -2.62
C ALA A 105 6.09 -4.80 -2.03
N TRP A 106 6.23 -4.73 -0.72
CA TRP A 106 6.40 -3.51 0.04
C TRP A 106 7.85 -3.29 0.40
N PHE A 107 8.31 -2.05 0.26
CA PHE A 107 9.66 -1.62 0.62
C PHE A 107 9.61 -0.30 1.38
N ASP A 108 10.32 -0.23 2.50
CA ASP A 108 10.62 1.01 3.22
C ASP A 108 12.13 1.09 3.47
N PRO A 109 12.88 1.76 2.58
CA PRO A 109 14.33 1.84 2.68
C PRO A 109 14.82 2.54 3.94
N GLY A 110 14.07 3.53 4.43
CA GLY A 110 14.41 4.28 5.65
C GLY A 110 14.40 3.43 6.92
N ARG A 111 13.59 2.36 6.92
CA ARG A 111 13.48 1.41 8.03
C ARG A 111 14.08 0.04 7.72
N SER A 112 14.66 -0.13 6.53
CA SER A 112 15.18 -1.42 6.02
C SER A 112 14.14 -2.55 6.08
N ILE A 113 12.88 -2.24 5.69
CA ILE A 113 11.78 -3.19 5.70
C ILE A 113 11.49 -3.65 4.27
N GLU A 114 11.34 -4.95 4.10
CA GLU A 114 10.75 -5.60 2.94
C GLU A 114 9.65 -6.55 3.41
N LEU A 115 8.53 -6.58 2.69
CA LEU A 115 7.44 -7.52 2.94
C LEU A 115 6.82 -7.96 1.62
N ARG A 116 6.69 -9.27 1.44
CA ARG A 116 5.99 -9.87 0.31
C ARG A 116 4.70 -10.52 0.78
N GLN A 117 3.63 -10.29 0.03
CA GLN A 117 2.31 -10.80 0.36
C GLN A 117 1.59 -11.30 -0.90
N ILE A 118 0.56 -12.12 -0.69
CA ILE A 118 -0.43 -12.47 -1.71
C ILE A 118 -1.74 -11.78 -1.37
N GLY A 119 -2.29 -11.07 -2.35
CA GLY A 119 -3.53 -10.31 -2.21
C GLY A 119 -4.68 -10.95 -3.00
N ARG A 120 -5.89 -10.90 -2.43
CA ARG A 120 -7.14 -11.36 -3.06
C ARG A 120 -8.32 -10.51 -2.63
N ALA A 121 -9.35 -10.49 -3.47
CA ALA A 121 -10.65 -10.02 -3.04
C ALA A 121 -11.24 -10.97 -1.99
N ALA A 122 -11.91 -10.40 -0.99
CA ALA A 122 -12.62 -11.12 0.07
C ALA A 122 -13.99 -10.46 0.28
N GLY A 123 -14.96 -10.81 -0.56
CA GLY A 123 -16.23 -10.10 -0.65
C GLY A 123 -16.03 -8.67 -1.17
N ARG A 124 -16.38 -7.69 -0.35
CA ARG A 124 -16.21 -6.25 -0.67
C ARG A 124 -14.83 -5.72 -0.25
N ASP A 125 -14.08 -6.52 0.50
CA ASP A 125 -12.76 -6.17 1.03
C ASP A 125 -11.66 -6.74 0.15
N ILE A 126 -10.44 -6.29 0.41
CA ILE A 126 -9.22 -6.87 -0.16
C ILE A 126 -8.33 -7.31 1.00
N VAL A 127 -7.82 -8.54 0.93
CA VAL A 127 -6.95 -9.10 1.96
C VAL A 127 -5.60 -9.46 1.35
N GLN A 128 -4.53 -9.03 2.00
CA GLN A 128 -3.14 -9.33 1.65
C GLN A 128 -2.49 -10.01 2.86
N ILE A 129 -1.86 -11.16 2.63
CA ILE A 129 -1.18 -11.90 3.70
C ILE A 129 0.21 -12.30 3.22
N GLY A 130 1.19 -12.16 4.10
CA GLY A 130 2.56 -12.60 3.89
C GLY A 130 3.29 -12.82 5.20
N GLU A 131 4.39 -13.54 5.11
CA GLU A 131 5.26 -13.83 6.23
C GLU A 131 6.38 -12.78 6.29
N SER A 132 6.51 -12.10 7.43
CA SER A 132 7.56 -11.08 7.64
C SER A 132 8.82 -11.67 8.28
N GLN A 133 8.66 -12.73 9.05
CA GLN A 133 9.71 -13.54 9.69
C GLN A 133 9.15 -14.95 9.86
N PRO A 134 9.98 -15.99 9.99
CA PRO A 134 9.50 -17.35 10.19
C PRO A 134 8.42 -17.46 11.29
N GLY A 135 7.20 -17.84 10.89
CA GLY A 135 6.04 -17.98 11.77
C GLY A 135 5.28 -16.69 12.10
N VAL A 136 5.76 -15.53 11.67
CA VAL A 136 5.11 -14.23 11.92
C VAL A 136 4.41 -13.74 10.64
N LEU A 137 3.09 -13.71 10.66
CA LEU A 137 2.30 -13.26 9.53
C LEU A 137 1.89 -11.80 9.68
N ARG A 138 1.87 -11.10 8.55
CA ARG A 138 1.30 -9.76 8.38
C ARG A 138 0.09 -9.88 7.48
N ARG A 139 -1.05 -9.35 7.95
CA ARG A 139 -2.27 -9.24 7.16
C ARG A 139 -2.62 -7.78 6.98
N TRP A 140 -2.80 -7.36 5.72
CA TRP A 140 -3.28 -6.04 5.36
C TRP A 140 -4.65 -6.17 4.71
N ARG A 141 -5.56 -5.31 5.11
CA ARG A 141 -6.93 -5.32 4.58
C ARG A 141 -7.32 -3.92 4.13
N PHE A 142 -7.95 -3.84 2.97
CA PHE A 142 -8.69 -2.67 2.54
C PHE A 142 -10.16 -2.95 2.77
N THR A 143 -10.82 -2.14 3.56
CA THR A 143 -12.22 -2.28 3.98
C THR A 143 -12.95 -0.96 3.84
N ASP A 144 -14.26 -0.96 3.99
CA ASP A 144 -15.10 0.24 3.89
C ASP A 144 -14.81 1.04 2.61
N ILE A 145 -14.59 0.32 1.50
CA ILE A 145 -14.15 0.89 0.24
C ILE A 145 -15.32 1.62 -0.42
N ALA A 146 -15.13 2.92 -0.70
CA ALA A 146 -16.03 3.80 -1.43
C ALA A 146 -15.22 4.67 -2.40
N ASP A 147 -15.89 5.41 -3.30
CA ASP A 147 -15.24 6.22 -4.34
C ASP A 147 -14.24 7.25 -3.79
N ALA A 148 -14.56 7.84 -2.64
CA ALA A 148 -13.77 8.91 -2.04
C ALA A 148 -13.13 8.55 -0.70
N SER A 149 -13.27 7.32 -0.22
CA SER A 149 -12.70 6.89 1.06
C SER A 149 -12.50 5.39 1.14
N PHE A 150 -11.56 4.97 1.97
CA PHE A 150 -11.40 3.58 2.39
C PHE A 150 -10.71 3.51 3.75
N ARG A 151 -10.79 2.36 4.36
CA ARG A 151 -10.04 2.03 5.57
C ARG A 151 -9.02 0.95 5.24
N TRP A 152 -7.80 1.12 5.74
CA TRP A 152 -6.78 0.10 5.68
C TRP A 152 -6.40 -0.35 7.09
N ILE A 153 -6.22 -1.65 7.28
CA ILE A 153 -5.95 -2.27 8.57
C ILE A 153 -4.76 -3.20 8.42
N GLY A 154 -3.73 -2.99 9.23
CA GLY A 154 -2.58 -3.86 9.37
C GLY A 154 -2.69 -4.67 10.66
N ASP A 155 -2.67 -5.99 10.53
CA ASP A 155 -2.65 -6.93 11.65
C ASP A 155 -1.36 -7.75 11.63
N ILE A 156 -0.92 -8.17 12.80
CA ILE A 156 0.18 -9.11 12.99
C ILE A 156 -0.30 -10.36 13.74
N SER A 157 0.18 -11.50 13.33
CA SER A 157 0.00 -12.78 14.01
C SER A 157 1.37 -13.39 14.35
N TRP A 158 1.56 -13.75 15.58
CA TRP A 158 2.76 -14.39 16.11
C TRP A 158 2.65 -15.92 16.19
N ASP A 159 1.48 -16.46 15.85
CA ASP A 159 1.09 -17.86 16.00
C ASP A 159 0.59 -18.47 14.66
N ARG A 160 1.18 -18.04 13.55
CA ARG A 160 0.89 -18.52 12.19
C ARG A 160 -0.56 -18.32 11.76
N GLY A 161 -1.19 -17.24 12.22
CA GLY A 161 -2.53 -16.84 11.78
C GLY A 161 -3.67 -17.35 12.66
N VAL A 162 -3.38 -17.95 13.81
CA VAL A 162 -4.40 -18.39 14.77
C VAL A 162 -5.04 -17.18 15.46
N THR A 163 -4.21 -16.24 15.95
CA THR A 163 -4.68 -14.97 16.52
C THR A 163 -4.08 -13.78 15.78
N TRP A 164 -4.79 -12.65 15.81
CA TRP A 164 -4.39 -11.44 15.11
C TRP A 164 -4.49 -10.23 16.04
N THR A 165 -3.42 -9.46 16.09
CA THR A 165 -3.34 -8.21 16.85
C THR A 165 -3.30 -7.03 15.87
N LEU A 166 -4.12 -6.02 16.10
CA LEU A 166 -4.11 -4.79 15.33
C LEU A 166 -2.80 -4.04 15.57
N ASP A 167 -2.06 -3.80 14.50
CA ASP A 167 -0.77 -3.09 14.49
C ASP A 167 -0.96 -1.63 14.03
N MET A 168 -1.74 -1.45 12.97
CA MET A 168 -1.96 -0.12 12.38
C MET A 168 -3.32 -0.04 11.71
N GLU A 169 -3.92 1.14 11.78
CA GLU A 169 -5.12 1.50 11.06
C GLU A 169 -4.92 2.81 10.31
N MET A 170 -5.45 2.89 9.10
CA MET A 170 -5.49 4.13 8.32
C MET A 170 -6.90 4.38 7.80
N ARG A 171 -7.32 5.63 7.86
CA ARG A 171 -8.51 6.13 7.18
C ARG A 171 -8.07 7.06 6.07
N ALA A 172 -8.34 6.66 4.84
CA ALA A 172 -7.94 7.41 3.65
C ALA A 172 -9.15 8.13 3.06
N ALA A 173 -8.93 9.37 2.67
CA ALA A 173 -9.88 10.19 1.91
C ALA A 173 -9.19 10.79 0.69
N ARG A 174 -9.92 10.90 -0.43
CA ARG A 174 -9.40 11.53 -1.66
C ARG A 174 -8.88 12.93 -1.34
N ALA A 175 -7.68 13.24 -1.87
CA ALA A 175 -7.03 14.54 -1.69
C ALA A 175 -7.58 15.58 -2.67
#